data_53f654df17d26d752d1ebd85282a3638
#
_entry.id   53f654df17d26d752d1ebd85282a3638
#
_cell.length_a   1.000
_cell.length_b   1.000
_cell.length_c   1.000
_cell.angle_alpha   90.00
_cell.angle_beta   90.00
_cell.angle_gamma   90.00
#
_symmetry.space_group_name_H-M   'P 1'
#
loop_
_entity.id
_entity.type
_entity.pdbx_description
1 polymer ?
#
loop_
_entity_poly.entity_id
_entity_poly.type
_entity_poly.pdbx_seq_one_letter_code
_entity_poly.pdbx_strand_id
1 'polypeptide(L)'
;MSEFWSSWVILLIVVNLGITLFLFLWGPRVDIPTQPDGTSGHVWAHGALREGVRRLPTWWIVMSALLFVAGFAYLALYPGFGAFKGLLGWTSHGELDRDETANRQRELPLSERIRGRSIEEIAADPEALRVGQVIFIDNCAACHGREGHGNQALGAPDLTDKDWLYGGDGKSILASIKDGRRGAMPAFASSLSDEDIANVAQYVESLSGKTYDFLRVQLGKPLFSNCIPCHGADAKGNPAMGAPNLTDGVWLYGGNLATVAETIRHGRNGVMPAWQDRLGSENASLVAAWVYAQSHPGAAAGK
;
A
#
# COMPACT_ATOMS: atom_id res chain seq x y z
N MET A 1 6.23 31.56 7.28
CA MET A 1 6.42 32.22 5.96
C MET A 1 7.21 33.50 6.21
N SER A 2 8.24 33.83 5.37
CA SER A 2 8.98 35.09 5.55
C SER A 2 8.10 36.30 5.20
N GLU A 3 8.44 37.48 5.72
CA GLU A 3 7.69 38.72 5.46
C GLU A 3 7.61 39.06 3.97
N PHE A 4 8.69 38.81 3.24
CA PHE A 4 8.72 38.97 1.78
C PHE A 4 7.63 38.16 1.09
N TRP A 5 7.55 36.84 1.38
CA TRP A 5 6.56 35.97 0.75
C TRP A 5 5.13 36.27 1.20
N SER A 6 4.96 36.70 2.46
CA SER A 6 3.65 37.16 2.95
C SER A 6 3.16 38.36 2.16
N SER A 7 4.04 39.38 1.99
CA SER A 7 3.72 40.62 1.23
C SER A 7 3.42 40.30 -0.24
N TRP A 8 4.19 39.37 -0.84
CA TRP A 8 3.96 38.94 -2.22
C TRP A 8 2.60 38.28 -2.42
N VAL A 9 2.22 37.36 -1.51
CA VAL A 9 0.91 36.70 -1.53
C VAL A 9 -0.22 37.70 -1.37
N ILE A 10 -0.09 38.66 -0.42
CA ILE A 10 -1.08 39.73 -0.22
C ILE A 10 -1.24 40.56 -1.50
N LEU A 11 -0.13 40.96 -2.12
CA LEU A 11 -0.15 41.73 -3.36
C LEU A 11 -0.91 40.99 -4.46
N LEU A 12 -0.57 39.69 -4.67
CA LEU A 12 -1.23 38.90 -5.69
C LEU A 12 -2.74 38.76 -5.44
N ILE A 13 -3.15 38.51 -4.20
CA ILE A 13 -4.57 38.39 -3.83
C ILE A 13 -5.30 39.73 -4.09
N VAL A 14 -4.75 40.83 -3.62
CA VAL A 14 -5.37 42.18 -3.78
C VAL A 14 -5.50 42.53 -5.25
N VAL A 15 -4.43 42.34 -6.05
CA VAL A 15 -4.45 42.65 -7.48
C VAL A 15 -5.46 41.75 -8.21
N ASN A 16 -5.41 40.43 -8.01
CA ASN A 16 -6.30 39.53 -8.74
C ASN A 16 -7.77 39.70 -8.33
N LEU A 17 -8.07 39.75 -7.03
CA LEU A 17 -9.43 40.02 -6.56
C LEU A 17 -9.92 41.42 -6.95
N GLY A 18 -9.04 42.39 -6.90
CA GLY A 18 -9.36 43.76 -7.33
C GLY A 18 -9.73 43.83 -8.81
N ILE A 19 -8.91 43.25 -9.68
CA ILE A 19 -9.18 43.18 -11.13
C ILE A 19 -10.47 42.40 -11.41
N THR A 20 -10.64 41.22 -10.83
CA THR A 20 -11.83 40.39 -11.07
C THR A 20 -13.11 41.03 -10.55
N LEU A 21 -13.06 41.65 -9.37
CA LEU A 21 -14.18 42.43 -8.83
C LEU A 21 -14.49 43.66 -9.68
N PHE A 22 -13.47 44.37 -10.13
CA PHE A 22 -13.64 45.52 -11.04
C PHE A 22 -14.33 45.08 -12.33
N LEU A 23 -13.85 43.98 -12.96
CA LEU A 23 -14.44 43.45 -14.18
C LEU A 23 -15.89 42.96 -13.95
N PHE A 24 -16.16 42.34 -12.81
CA PHE A 24 -17.52 41.91 -12.44
C PHE A 24 -18.49 43.10 -12.29
N LEU A 25 -18.02 44.20 -11.66
CA LEU A 25 -18.86 45.39 -11.45
C LEU A 25 -18.99 46.25 -12.71
N TRP A 26 -17.93 46.34 -13.52
CA TRP A 26 -17.88 47.18 -14.72
C TRP A 26 -18.40 46.51 -15.97
N GLY A 27 -18.08 45.22 -16.17
CA GLY A 27 -18.42 44.45 -17.40
C GLY A 27 -19.88 44.51 -17.79
N PRO A 28 -20.86 44.33 -16.87
CA PRO A 28 -22.27 44.47 -17.18
C PRO A 28 -22.75 45.86 -17.62
N ARG A 29 -21.90 46.87 -17.41
CA ARG A 29 -22.21 48.30 -17.74
C ARG A 29 -21.63 48.74 -19.07
N VAL A 30 -20.77 47.92 -19.68
CA VAL A 30 -20.16 48.23 -20.96
C VAL A 30 -21.17 47.97 -22.09
N ASP A 31 -21.47 49.02 -22.86
CA ASP A 31 -22.26 48.89 -24.08
C ASP A 31 -21.36 48.34 -25.19
N ILE A 32 -21.67 47.16 -25.67
CA ILE A 32 -21.00 46.51 -26.80
C ILE A 32 -21.76 46.95 -28.08
N PRO A 33 -21.08 47.62 -29.03
CA PRO A 33 -21.71 47.93 -30.31
C PRO A 33 -22.21 46.63 -31.00
N THR A 34 -23.49 46.61 -31.39
CA THR A 34 -24.07 45.48 -32.05
C THR A 34 -24.49 45.82 -33.47
N GLN A 35 -24.35 44.85 -34.37
CA GLN A 35 -24.90 44.89 -35.73
C GLN A 35 -26.45 44.76 -35.70
N PRO A 36 -27.15 45.12 -36.77
CA PRO A 36 -28.62 44.98 -36.84
C PRO A 36 -29.13 43.58 -36.60
N ASP A 37 -28.29 42.56 -36.80
CA ASP A 37 -28.59 41.16 -36.52
C ASP A 37 -28.34 40.72 -35.07
N GLY A 38 -27.97 41.66 -34.20
CA GLY A 38 -27.66 41.38 -32.77
C GLY A 38 -26.30 40.75 -32.52
N THR A 39 -25.41 40.75 -33.51
CA THR A 39 -24.04 40.24 -33.35
C THR A 39 -23.04 41.36 -33.10
N SER A 40 -21.84 41.04 -32.59
CA SER A 40 -20.70 41.98 -32.42
C SER A 40 -20.06 42.38 -33.77
N GLY A 41 -20.42 41.72 -34.88
CA GLY A 41 -19.75 41.79 -36.15
C GLY A 41 -18.47 40.96 -36.27
N HIS A 42 -18.04 40.30 -35.19
CA HIS A 42 -16.90 39.39 -35.18
C HIS A 42 -17.32 38.01 -35.72
N VAL A 43 -16.52 37.49 -36.63
CA VAL A 43 -16.82 36.25 -37.36
C VAL A 43 -15.69 35.26 -37.21
N TRP A 44 -16.01 34.04 -36.79
CA TRP A 44 -15.09 32.96 -36.58
C TRP A 44 -15.29 31.83 -37.63
N ALA A 45 -14.30 30.93 -37.76
CA ALA A 45 -14.40 29.72 -38.60
C ALA A 45 -14.84 30.03 -40.04
N HIS A 46 -14.17 30.96 -40.74
CA HIS A 46 -14.45 31.36 -42.11
C HIS A 46 -15.90 31.79 -42.37
N GLY A 47 -16.53 32.41 -41.39
CA GLY A 47 -17.90 32.89 -41.51
C GLY A 47 -19.00 31.99 -40.96
N ALA A 48 -18.67 30.80 -40.53
CA ALA A 48 -19.64 29.82 -40.00
C ALA A 48 -20.20 30.16 -38.62
N LEU A 49 -19.41 30.91 -37.78
CA LEU A 49 -19.81 31.26 -36.41
C LEU A 49 -19.80 32.78 -36.27
N ARG A 50 -20.91 33.33 -35.76
CA ARG A 50 -21.07 34.76 -35.43
C ARG A 50 -21.27 34.93 -33.94
N GLU A 51 -20.64 35.94 -33.35
CA GLU A 51 -20.72 36.26 -31.94
C GLU A 51 -21.98 37.06 -31.64
N GLY A 52 -22.95 36.46 -30.96
CA GLY A 52 -24.17 37.13 -30.51
C GLY A 52 -23.93 37.85 -29.18
N VAL A 53 -24.33 39.13 -29.10
CA VAL A 53 -24.24 39.93 -27.89
C VAL A 53 -25.54 39.82 -27.10
N ARG A 54 -25.46 39.21 -25.90
CA ARG A 54 -26.62 39.11 -24.99
C ARG A 54 -26.22 39.63 -23.61
N ARG A 55 -27.21 40.19 -22.92
CA ARG A 55 -27.04 40.56 -21.51
C ARG A 55 -26.75 39.33 -20.67
N LEU A 56 -25.87 39.52 -19.65
CA LEU A 56 -25.58 38.44 -18.71
C LEU A 56 -26.84 38.00 -17.96
N PRO A 57 -27.07 36.69 -17.80
CA PRO A 57 -28.22 36.19 -17.06
C PRO A 57 -28.17 36.62 -15.59
N THR A 58 -29.31 37.00 -15.02
CA THR A 58 -29.41 37.45 -13.64
C THR A 58 -28.87 36.41 -12.64
N TRP A 59 -29.17 35.15 -12.89
CA TRP A 59 -28.66 34.06 -12.03
C TRP A 59 -27.14 34.03 -12.02
N TRP A 60 -26.45 34.29 -13.14
CA TRP A 60 -25.00 34.33 -13.23
C TRP A 60 -24.42 35.47 -12.37
N ILE A 61 -25.07 36.67 -12.45
CA ILE A 61 -24.64 37.84 -11.64
C ILE A 61 -24.78 37.51 -10.14
N VAL A 62 -25.94 36.94 -9.75
CA VAL A 62 -26.18 36.58 -8.33
C VAL A 62 -25.18 35.54 -7.85
N MET A 63 -24.96 34.49 -8.62
CA MET A 63 -23.97 33.44 -8.26
C MET A 63 -22.56 34.00 -8.13
N SER A 64 -22.15 34.86 -9.07
CA SER A 64 -20.83 35.49 -9.01
C SER A 64 -20.69 36.43 -7.79
N ALA A 65 -21.73 37.19 -7.46
CA ALA A 65 -21.74 38.04 -6.25
C ALA A 65 -21.61 37.19 -4.98
N LEU A 66 -22.35 36.06 -4.88
CA LEU A 66 -22.25 35.13 -3.76
C LEU A 66 -20.85 34.51 -3.63
N LEU A 67 -20.19 34.17 -4.75
CA LEU A 67 -18.81 33.67 -4.76
C LEU A 67 -17.81 34.72 -4.26
N PHE A 68 -17.96 36.01 -4.60
CA PHE A 68 -17.14 37.06 -4.04
C PHE A 68 -17.33 37.18 -2.52
N VAL A 69 -18.58 37.19 -2.06
CA VAL A 69 -18.88 37.23 -0.61
C VAL A 69 -18.26 36.02 0.11
N ALA A 70 -18.43 34.83 -0.45
CA ALA A 70 -17.83 33.60 0.11
C ALA A 70 -16.30 33.66 0.11
N GLY A 71 -15.68 34.19 -0.96
CA GLY A 71 -14.23 34.37 -1.06
C GLY A 71 -13.67 35.32 0.00
N PHE A 72 -14.32 36.48 0.18
CA PHE A 72 -13.92 37.42 1.24
C PHE A 72 -14.15 36.83 2.63
N ALA A 73 -15.27 36.13 2.87
CA ALA A 73 -15.52 35.48 4.13
C ALA A 73 -14.45 34.41 4.40
N TYR A 74 -14.08 33.63 3.39
CA TYR A 74 -13.00 32.64 3.50
C TYR A 74 -11.67 33.26 3.90
N LEU A 75 -11.25 34.35 3.24
CA LEU A 75 -10.00 35.08 3.56
C LEU A 75 -10.00 35.70 4.96
N ALA A 76 -11.18 36.07 5.48
CA ALA A 76 -11.33 36.57 6.84
C ALA A 76 -11.29 35.41 7.89
N LEU A 77 -11.94 34.30 7.60
CA LEU A 77 -12.09 33.19 8.55
C LEU A 77 -10.88 32.25 8.58
N TYR A 78 -10.28 31.96 7.43
CA TYR A 78 -9.23 30.96 7.25
C TYR A 78 -7.89 31.60 6.88
N PRO A 79 -6.75 30.92 7.10
CA PRO A 79 -5.45 31.38 6.63
C PRO A 79 -5.40 31.34 5.10
N GLY A 80 -4.95 32.42 4.50
CA GLY A 80 -4.85 32.58 3.04
C GLY A 80 -4.31 33.95 2.67
N PHE A 81 -4.47 34.96 3.56
CA PHE A 81 -4.03 36.30 3.35
C PHE A 81 -2.64 36.55 3.98
N GLY A 82 -1.61 36.06 3.29
CA GLY A 82 -0.23 36.18 3.75
C GLY A 82 0.03 35.46 5.08
N ALA A 83 0.59 36.15 6.07
CA ALA A 83 0.85 35.61 7.40
C ALA A 83 -0.37 35.67 8.35
N PHE A 84 -1.50 36.20 7.89
CA PHE A 84 -2.73 36.26 8.67
C PHE A 84 -3.30 34.84 8.89
N LYS A 85 -3.54 34.46 10.16
CA LYS A 85 -3.97 33.11 10.55
C LYS A 85 -5.48 32.86 10.38
N GLY A 86 -6.22 33.87 9.93
CA GLY A 86 -7.68 33.83 9.90
C GLY A 86 -8.30 34.01 11.31
N LEU A 87 -9.57 34.41 11.37
CA LEU A 87 -10.29 34.57 12.64
C LEU A 87 -10.50 33.25 13.39
N LEU A 88 -10.62 32.14 12.67
CA LEU A 88 -10.79 30.79 13.24
C LEU A 88 -9.47 30.18 13.73
N GLY A 89 -8.32 30.73 13.34
CA GLY A 89 -7.00 30.17 13.69
C GLY A 89 -6.80 28.73 13.21
N TRP A 90 -7.64 28.26 12.27
CA TRP A 90 -7.58 26.91 11.74
C TRP A 90 -6.40 26.77 10.78
N THR A 91 -5.66 25.66 10.90
CA THR A 91 -4.66 25.25 9.92
C THR A 91 -4.73 23.74 9.74
N SER A 92 -4.42 23.24 8.54
CA SER A 92 -4.36 21.79 8.28
C SER A 92 -3.34 21.07 9.19
N HIS A 93 -2.21 21.70 9.49
CA HIS A 93 -1.24 21.15 10.44
C HIS A 93 -1.80 21.13 11.87
N GLY A 94 -2.46 22.19 12.32
CA GLY A 94 -3.05 22.22 13.66
C GLY A 94 -4.24 21.26 13.82
N GLU A 95 -4.96 20.95 12.74
CA GLU A 95 -5.97 19.88 12.74
C GLU A 95 -5.31 18.52 12.82
N LEU A 96 -4.29 18.26 11.99
CA LEU A 96 -3.52 17.02 12.03
C LEU A 96 -2.94 16.75 13.42
N ASP A 97 -2.29 17.76 14.05
CA ASP A 97 -1.71 17.62 15.39
C ASP A 97 -2.79 17.27 16.45
N ARG A 98 -3.98 17.86 16.32
CA ARG A 98 -5.11 17.53 17.22
C ARG A 98 -5.61 16.10 16.99
N ASP A 99 -5.75 15.69 15.75
CA ASP A 99 -6.23 14.36 15.39
C ASP A 99 -5.22 13.28 15.78
N GLU A 100 -3.93 13.51 15.55
CA GLU A 100 -2.86 12.62 16.00
C GLU A 100 -2.84 12.49 17.52
N THR A 101 -3.01 13.61 18.26
CA THR A 101 -3.05 13.60 19.72
C THR A 101 -4.28 12.82 20.22
N ALA A 102 -5.43 13.07 19.61
CA ALA A 102 -6.67 12.36 19.98
C ALA A 102 -6.58 10.86 19.68
N ASN A 103 -6.03 10.49 18.53
CA ASN A 103 -5.82 9.10 18.15
C ASN A 103 -4.83 8.41 19.09
N ARG A 104 -3.71 9.05 19.39
CA ARG A 104 -2.73 8.53 20.36
C ARG A 104 -3.35 8.28 21.73
N GLN A 105 -4.21 9.19 22.21
CA GLN A 105 -4.92 9.00 23.48
C GLN A 105 -5.89 7.82 23.44
N ARG A 106 -6.53 7.54 22.30
CA ARG A 106 -7.41 6.37 22.13
C ARG A 106 -6.63 5.06 22.08
N GLU A 107 -5.42 5.09 21.54
CA GLU A 107 -4.56 3.91 21.42
C GLU A 107 -3.81 3.57 22.70
N LEU A 108 -3.55 4.56 23.59
CA LEU A 108 -2.81 4.37 24.84
C LEU A 108 -3.28 3.18 25.70
N PRO A 109 -4.58 2.96 25.94
CA PRO A 109 -5.02 1.83 26.78
C PRO A 109 -4.66 0.47 26.20
N LEU A 110 -4.73 0.32 24.86
CA LEU A 110 -4.32 -0.91 24.18
C LEU A 110 -2.80 -1.07 24.21
N SER A 111 -2.08 0.00 23.89
CA SER A 111 -0.62 0.04 23.89
C SER A 111 -0.04 -0.35 25.28
N GLU A 112 -0.56 0.21 26.35
CA GLU A 112 -0.15 -0.15 27.71
C GLU A 112 -0.46 -1.61 28.05
N ARG A 113 -1.61 -2.12 27.60
CA ARG A 113 -2.04 -3.50 27.85
C ARG A 113 -1.18 -4.53 27.15
N ILE A 114 -0.68 -4.23 25.95
CA ILE A 114 0.16 -5.16 25.17
C ILE A 114 1.65 -5.02 25.45
N ARG A 115 2.08 -3.94 26.10
CA ARG A 115 3.49 -3.65 26.37
C ARG A 115 4.15 -4.77 27.19
N GLY A 116 5.24 -5.31 26.66
CA GLY A 116 6.02 -6.36 27.29
C GLY A 116 5.41 -7.76 27.25
N ARG A 117 4.24 -7.93 26.60
CA ARG A 117 3.64 -9.25 26.39
C ARG A 117 4.25 -9.97 25.17
N SER A 118 4.21 -11.29 25.20
CA SER A 118 4.56 -12.11 24.04
C SER A 118 3.48 -11.98 22.94
N ILE A 119 3.84 -12.33 21.72
CA ILE A 119 2.89 -12.30 20.58
C ILE A 119 1.71 -13.26 20.81
N GLU A 120 1.98 -14.40 21.43
CA GLU A 120 0.98 -15.40 21.80
C GLU A 120 -0.04 -14.83 22.81
N GLU A 121 0.45 -14.07 23.80
CA GLU A 121 -0.42 -13.41 24.78
C GLU A 121 -1.24 -12.27 24.18
N ILE A 122 -0.65 -11.53 23.22
CA ILE A 122 -1.36 -10.47 22.48
C ILE A 122 -2.43 -11.09 21.56
N ALA A 123 -2.14 -12.25 20.96
CA ALA A 123 -3.07 -12.98 20.10
C ALA A 123 -4.32 -13.51 20.84
N ALA A 124 -4.30 -13.55 22.17
CA ALA A 124 -5.46 -13.87 22.99
C ALA A 124 -6.39 -12.67 23.25
N ASP A 125 -5.98 -11.44 22.88
CA ASP A 125 -6.78 -10.22 23.07
C ASP A 125 -7.59 -9.89 21.80
N PRO A 126 -8.93 -9.98 21.83
CA PRO A 126 -9.77 -9.74 20.65
C PRO A 126 -9.68 -8.31 20.10
N GLU A 127 -9.40 -7.30 20.95
CA GLU A 127 -9.25 -5.93 20.52
C GLU A 127 -7.91 -5.75 19.79
N ALA A 128 -6.83 -6.34 20.32
CA ALA A 128 -5.52 -6.35 19.68
C ALA A 128 -5.57 -7.02 18.30
N LEU A 129 -6.27 -8.16 18.18
CA LEU A 129 -6.45 -8.85 16.90
C LEU A 129 -7.21 -7.99 15.88
N ARG A 130 -8.26 -7.29 16.32
CA ARG A 130 -9.04 -6.42 15.43
C ARG A 130 -8.21 -5.25 14.90
N VAL A 131 -7.42 -4.62 15.77
CA VAL A 131 -6.50 -3.53 15.35
C VAL A 131 -5.40 -4.08 14.45
N GLY A 132 -4.79 -5.22 14.80
CA GLY A 132 -3.78 -5.91 14.00
C GLY A 132 -4.30 -6.27 12.60
N GLN A 133 -5.56 -6.70 12.49
CA GLN A 133 -6.21 -6.96 11.20
C GLN A 133 -6.31 -5.71 10.33
N VAL A 134 -6.74 -4.58 10.89
CA VAL A 134 -6.83 -3.32 10.13
C VAL A 134 -5.46 -2.92 9.62
N ILE A 135 -4.43 -2.94 10.48
CA ILE A 135 -3.06 -2.60 10.09
C ILE A 135 -2.54 -3.56 9.00
N PHE A 136 -2.84 -4.85 9.10
CA PHE A 136 -2.49 -5.86 8.09
C PHE A 136 -3.14 -5.56 6.75
N ILE A 137 -4.44 -5.26 6.74
CA ILE A 137 -5.18 -4.93 5.51
C ILE A 137 -4.59 -3.72 4.81
N ASP A 138 -4.23 -2.69 5.57
CA ASP A 138 -3.73 -1.43 5.03
C ASP A 138 -2.28 -1.51 4.51
N ASN A 139 -1.46 -2.42 5.07
CA ASN A 139 -0.04 -2.44 4.77
C ASN A 139 0.47 -3.75 4.14
N CYS A 140 -0.16 -4.90 4.42
CA CYS A 140 0.36 -6.22 4.08
C CYS A 140 -0.48 -6.94 3.02
N ALA A 141 -1.78 -6.63 2.94
CA ALA A 141 -2.73 -7.32 2.07
C ALA A 141 -2.41 -7.22 0.57
N ALA A 142 -1.69 -6.19 0.14
CA ALA A 142 -1.28 -6.04 -1.26
C ALA A 142 -0.45 -7.24 -1.77
N CYS A 143 0.36 -7.84 -0.88
CA CYS A 143 1.16 -9.02 -1.21
C CYS A 143 0.53 -10.30 -0.66
N HIS A 144 0.05 -10.29 0.60
CA HIS A 144 -0.42 -11.49 1.29
C HIS A 144 -1.92 -11.79 1.13
N GLY A 145 -2.67 -10.91 0.43
CA GLY A 145 -4.13 -11.00 0.38
C GLY A 145 -4.79 -10.50 1.67
N ARG A 146 -6.06 -10.10 1.59
CA ARG A 146 -6.79 -9.52 2.75
C ARG A 146 -6.96 -10.52 3.92
N GLU A 147 -7.01 -11.79 3.61
CA GLU A 147 -7.20 -12.90 4.55
C GLU A 147 -5.90 -13.62 4.89
N GLY A 148 -4.78 -13.20 4.27
CA GLY A 148 -3.47 -13.78 4.52
C GLY A 148 -3.13 -15.03 3.70
N HIS A 149 -3.94 -15.41 2.69
CA HIS A 149 -3.73 -16.61 1.87
C HIS A 149 -2.57 -16.54 0.88
N GLY A 150 -1.81 -15.45 0.90
CA GLY A 150 -0.63 -15.29 0.05
C GLY A 150 -0.93 -14.95 -1.41
N ASN A 151 0.14 -14.97 -2.21
CA ASN A 151 0.07 -14.73 -3.65
C ASN A 151 1.25 -15.42 -4.34
N GLN A 152 1.02 -16.54 -5.00
CA GLN A 152 2.05 -17.31 -5.68
C GLN A 152 2.74 -16.55 -6.81
N ALA A 153 2.04 -15.62 -7.49
CA ALA A 153 2.65 -14.82 -8.54
C ALA A 153 3.72 -13.84 -8.01
N LEU A 154 3.57 -13.39 -6.76
CA LEU A 154 4.52 -12.54 -6.07
C LEU A 154 5.51 -13.32 -5.18
N GLY A 155 5.28 -14.60 -4.96
CA GLY A 155 6.03 -15.38 -3.99
C GLY A 155 5.76 -14.97 -2.55
N ALA A 156 4.57 -14.43 -2.27
CA ALA A 156 4.12 -14.12 -0.93
C ALA A 156 3.45 -15.35 -0.32
N PRO A 157 3.94 -15.87 0.83
CA PRO A 157 3.43 -17.09 1.44
C PRO A 157 2.00 -16.92 1.97
N ASP A 158 1.27 -18.04 2.03
CA ASP A 158 0.06 -18.19 2.84
C ASP A 158 0.45 -18.09 4.32
N LEU A 159 -0.23 -17.23 5.06
CA LEU A 159 0.02 -17.00 6.49
C LEU A 159 -1.00 -17.72 7.37
N THR A 160 -1.92 -18.46 6.75
CA THR A 160 -3.01 -19.17 7.45
C THR A 160 -2.72 -20.67 7.63
N ASP A 161 -1.72 -21.18 6.91
CA ASP A 161 -1.27 -22.56 7.01
C ASP A 161 -0.24 -22.76 8.14
N LYS A 162 0.37 -23.95 8.21
CA LYS A 162 1.39 -24.30 9.22
C LYS A 162 2.80 -24.34 8.65
N ASP A 163 2.98 -23.99 7.38
CA ASP A 163 4.24 -24.08 6.67
C ASP A 163 4.95 -22.73 6.65
N TRP A 164 5.96 -22.62 7.50
CA TRP A 164 6.67 -21.36 7.75
C TRP A 164 8.10 -21.42 7.23
N LEU A 165 8.44 -20.50 6.31
CA LEU A 165 9.80 -20.40 5.76
C LEU A 165 10.85 -20.01 6.81
N TYR A 166 10.49 -19.19 7.80
CA TYR A 166 11.41 -18.62 8.80
C TYR A 166 10.99 -18.89 10.26
N GLY A 167 10.04 -19.79 10.46
CA GLY A 167 9.45 -20.12 11.75
C GLY A 167 8.11 -19.43 12.00
N GLY A 168 7.17 -20.18 12.59
CA GLY A 168 5.78 -19.79 12.83
C GLY A 168 5.48 -19.39 14.29
N ASP A 169 6.49 -19.36 15.16
CA ASP A 169 6.32 -18.83 16.52
C ASP A 169 6.22 -17.30 16.50
N GLY A 170 5.60 -16.72 17.53
CA GLY A 170 5.34 -15.29 17.56
C GLY A 170 6.59 -14.42 17.43
N LYS A 171 7.72 -14.86 17.97
CA LYS A 171 9.00 -14.15 17.88
C LYS A 171 9.53 -14.14 16.44
N SER A 172 9.48 -15.27 15.75
CA SER A 172 9.93 -15.41 14.36
C SER A 172 9.06 -14.62 13.39
N ILE A 173 7.73 -14.60 13.60
CA ILE A 173 6.78 -13.79 12.85
C ILE A 173 7.08 -12.30 13.06
N LEU A 174 7.24 -11.87 14.32
CA LEU A 174 7.56 -10.48 14.64
C LEU A 174 8.90 -10.05 14.01
N ALA A 175 9.93 -10.90 14.07
CA ALA A 175 11.21 -10.63 13.44
C ALA A 175 11.07 -10.48 11.91
N SER A 176 10.24 -11.32 11.27
CA SER A 176 9.97 -11.24 9.84
C SER A 176 9.31 -9.92 9.45
N ILE A 177 8.38 -9.42 10.27
CA ILE A 177 7.72 -8.13 10.04
C ILE A 177 8.70 -6.97 10.30
N LYS A 178 9.42 -6.99 11.40
CA LYS A 178 10.30 -5.89 11.79
C LYS A 178 11.47 -5.71 10.83
N ASP A 179 12.19 -6.80 10.58
CA ASP A 179 13.48 -6.78 9.90
C ASP A 179 13.36 -7.11 8.41
N GLY A 180 12.18 -7.57 7.98
CA GLY A 180 11.95 -8.10 6.64
C GLY A 180 12.64 -9.45 6.43
N ARG A 181 12.48 -9.99 5.21
CA ARG A 181 13.14 -11.25 4.81
C ARG A 181 13.65 -11.13 3.38
N ARG A 182 14.77 -11.80 3.14
CA ARG A 182 15.32 -11.92 1.79
C ARG A 182 15.72 -13.38 1.56
N GLY A 183 14.95 -14.06 0.73
CA GLY A 183 15.23 -15.42 0.30
C GLY A 183 15.82 -15.43 -1.10
N ALA A 184 16.92 -16.16 -1.29
CA ALA A 184 17.55 -16.31 -2.59
C ALA A 184 17.84 -17.79 -2.87
N MET A 185 17.23 -18.33 -3.92
CA MET A 185 17.56 -19.61 -4.53
C MET A 185 18.38 -19.34 -5.79
N PRO A 186 19.60 -19.89 -5.94
CA PRO A 186 20.41 -19.66 -7.13
C PRO A 186 19.78 -20.30 -8.36
N ALA A 187 20.10 -19.76 -9.54
CA ALA A 187 19.76 -20.36 -10.82
C ALA A 187 20.72 -21.51 -11.15
N PHE A 188 20.18 -22.64 -11.62
CA PHE A 188 20.98 -23.81 -11.98
C PHE A 188 21.16 -24.01 -13.48
N ALA A 189 20.62 -23.13 -14.34
CA ALA A 189 20.76 -23.24 -15.81
C ALA A 189 22.21 -23.24 -16.33
N SER A 190 23.16 -22.70 -15.53
CA SER A 190 24.59 -22.72 -15.90
C SER A 190 25.32 -24.02 -15.50
N SER A 191 24.74 -24.82 -14.60
CA SER A 191 25.37 -26.02 -14.02
C SER A 191 24.64 -27.33 -14.33
N LEU A 192 23.37 -27.25 -14.71
CA LEU A 192 22.53 -28.39 -15.08
C LEU A 192 21.99 -28.18 -16.51
N SER A 193 21.96 -29.26 -17.29
CA SER A 193 21.29 -29.25 -18.59
C SER A 193 19.77 -29.13 -18.44
N ASP A 194 19.06 -28.78 -19.51
CA ASP A 194 17.60 -28.74 -19.52
C ASP A 194 16.98 -30.11 -19.17
N GLU A 195 17.63 -31.20 -19.57
CA GLU A 195 17.20 -32.55 -19.23
C GLU A 195 17.43 -32.87 -17.74
N ASP A 196 18.57 -32.48 -17.18
CA ASP A 196 18.85 -32.62 -15.75
C ASP A 196 17.86 -31.83 -14.91
N ILE A 197 17.53 -30.60 -15.33
CA ILE A 197 16.52 -29.76 -14.68
C ILE A 197 15.15 -30.46 -14.71
N ALA A 198 14.75 -31.03 -15.85
CA ALA A 198 13.50 -31.76 -15.94
C ALA A 198 13.50 -33.03 -15.04
N ASN A 199 14.62 -33.74 -14.95
CA ASN A 199 14.76 -34.91 -14.12
C ASN A 199 14.73 -34.57 -12.62
N VAL A 200 15.47 -33.56 -12.17
CA VAL A 200 15.46 -33.14 -10.76
C VAL A 200 14.11 -32.50 -10.36
N ALA A 201 13.43 -31.78 -11.27
CA ALA A 201 12.08 -31.28 -11.03
C ALA A 201 11.07 -32.42 -10.78
N GLN A 202 11.14 -33.50 -11.58
CA GLN A 202 10.31 -34.69 -11.33
C GLN A 202 10.64 -35.36 -10.00
N TYR A 203 11.92 -35.44 -9.63
CA TYR A 203 12.30 -35.93 -8.31
C TYR A 203 11.68 -35.09 -7.18
N VAL A 204 11.78 -33.74 -7.28
CA VAL A 204 11.22 -32.82 -6.30
C VAL A 204 9.70 -32.97 -6.19
N GLU A 205 8.97 -33.05 -7.32
CA GLU A 205 7.53 -33.33 -7.29
C GLU A 205 7.18 -34.65 -6.63
N SER A 206 8.00 -35.69 -6.86
CA SER A 206 7.77 -37.02 -6.26
C SER A 206 7.87 -37.01 -4.73
N LEU A 207 8.65 -36.08 -4.15
CA LEU A 207 8.79 -35.92 -2.69
C LEU A 207 7.49 -35.50 -2.02
N SER A 208 6.65 -34.74 -2.72
CA SER A 208 5.35 -34.25 -2.23
C SER A 208 4.19 -35.25 -2.51
N GLY A 209 4.48 -36.47 -2.93
CA GLY A 209 3.50 -37.53 -3.16
C GLY A 209 2.69 -37.37 -4.46
N LYS A 210 3.09 -36.48 -5.37
CA LYS A 210 2.47 -36.36 -6.69
C LYS A 210 2.83 -37.51 -7.63
N THR A 211 2.02 -37.73 -8.66
CA THR A 211 2.33 -38.65 -9.76
C THR A 211 3.58 -38.20 -10.51
N TYR A 212 4.48 -39.12 -10.81
CA TYR A 212 5.77 -38.85 -11.41
C TYR A 212 6.19 -39.90 -12.44
N ASP A 213 7.11 -39.53 -13.34
CA ASP A 213 7.82 -40.42 -14.21
C ASP A 213 8.95 -41.09 -13.43
N PHE A 214 8.84 -42.42 -13.25
CA PHE A 214 9.78 -43.22 -12.49
C PHE A 214 11.22 -43.11 -13.01
N LEU A 215 11.42 -43.14 -14.33
CA LEU A 215 12.76 -43.06 -14.91
C LEU A 215 13.40 -41.69 -14.61
N ARG A 216 12.65 -40.59 -14.81
CA ARG A 216 13.12 -39.25 -14.53
C ARG A 216 13.43 -39.06 -13.05
N VAL A 217 12.64 -39.62 -12.15
CA VAL A 217 12.91 -39.59 -10.71
C VAL A 217 14.21 -40.31 -10.37
N GLN A 218 14.50 -41.46 -10.96
CA GLN A 218 15.78 -42.17 -10.74
C GLN A 218 16.99 -41.35 -11.24
N LEU A 219 16.84 -40.67 -12.37
CA LEU A 219 17.88 -39.81 -12.93
C LEU A 219 18.03 -38.48 -12.15
N GLY A 220 16.93 -37.93 -11.62
CA GLY A 220 16.90 -36.69 -10.87
C GLY A 220 17.42 -36.83 -9.43
N LYS A 221 17.23 -37.97 -8.79
CA LYS A 221 17.62 -38.21 -7.40
C LYS A 221 19.10 -37.90 -7.08
N PRO A 222 20.10 -38.35 -7.84
CA PRO A 222 21.48 -37.99 -7.60
C PRO A 222 21.77 -36.49 -7.81
N LEU A 223 21.06 -35.81 -8.70
CA LEU A 223 21.20 -34.39 -8.97
C LEU A 223 20.73 -33.52 -7.81
N PHE A 224 19.84 -34.04 -6.96
CA PHE A 224 19.35 -33.35 -5.76
C PHE A 224 20.47 -33.02 -4.74
N SER A 225 21.63 -33.68 -4.86
CA SER A 225 22.82 -33.31 -4.06
C SER A 225 23.17 -31.84 -4.13
N ASN A 226 22.87 -31.14 -5.25
CA ASN A 226 23.06 -29.71 -5.40
C ASN A 226 22.06 -28.87 -4.56
N CYS A 227 20.95 -29.47 -4.13
CA CYS A 227 19.86 -28.81 -3.41
C CYS A 227 19.98 -29.00 -1.88
N ILE A 228 20.68 -30.06 -1.44
CA ILE A 228 20.86 -30.46 -0.04
C ILE A 228 21.37 -29.32 0.87
N PRO A 229 22.35 -28.48 0.47
CA PRO A 229 22.87 -27.43 1.33
C PRO A 229 21.80 -26.47 1.88
N CYS A 230 20.73 -26.24 1.09
CA CYS A 230 19.63 -25.36 1.50
C CYS A 230 18.39 -26.16 1.96
N HIS A 231 17.99 -27.21 1.21
CA HIS A 231 16.74 -27.92 1.48
C HIS A 231 16.88 -29.14 2.42
N GLY A 232 18.08 -29.47 2.83
CA GLY A 232 18.34 -30.65 3.67
C GLY A 232 18.40 -31.96 2.88
N ALA A 233 19.03 -32.97 3.43
CA ALA A 233 19.10 -34.31 2.83
C ALA A 233 17.73 -35.02 2.82
N ASP A 234 16.87 -34.66 3.76
CA ASP A 234 15.48 -35.12 3.89
C ASP A 234 14.47 -34.20 3.12
N ALA A 235 14.98 -33.18 2.45
CA ALA A 235 14.22 -32.19 1.67
C ALA A 235 13.17 -31.40 2.51
N LYS A 236 13.26 -31.38 3.84
CA LYS A 236 12.32 -30.69 4.72
C LYS A 236 12.58 -29.20 4.88
N GLY A 237 13.55 -28.67 4.14
CA GLY A 237 13.89 -27.27 4.16
C GLY A 237 14.79 -26.85 5.32
N ASN A 238 15.02 -25.53 5.43
CA ASN A 238 15.84 -24.94 6.48
C ASN A 238 15.31 -23.54 6.85
N PRO A 239 14.60 -23.39 7.98
CA PRO A 239 14.06 -22.10 8.39
C PRO A 239 15.12 -21.00 8.64
N ALA A 240 16.35 -21.36 8.98
CA ALA A 240 17.42 -20.38 9.16
C ALA A 240 17.82 -19.70 7.84
N MET A 241 17.58 -20.36 6.71
CA MET A 241 17.87 -19.87 5.36
C MET A 241 16.60 -19.46 4.59
N GLY A 242 15.42 -19.74 5.12
CA GLY A 242 14.16 -19.55 4.42
C GLY A 242 13.98 -20.52 3.24
N ALA A 243 14.62 -21.68 3.29
CA ALA A 243 14.47 -22.73 2.28
C ALA A 243 13.24 -23.57 2.60
N PRO A 244 12.25 -23.67 1.68
CA PRO A 244 10.99 -24.38 1.93
C PRO A 244 11.18 -25.89 2.06
N ASN A 245 10.25 -26.53 2.76
CA ASN A 245 10.02 -27.96 2.73
C ASN A 245 9.54 -28.37 1.33
N LEU A 246 10.14 -29.38 0.74
CA LEU A 246 9.80 -29.90 -0.58
C LEU A 246 9.02 -31.21 -0.52
N THR A 247 8.70 -31.70 0.71
CA THR A 247 8.03 -32.98 0.91
C THR A 247 6.53 -32.85 1.17
N ASP A 248 6.03 -31.61 1.27
CA ASP A 248 4.61 -31.31 1.46
C ASP A 248 3.91 -30.84 0.17
N GLY A 249 2.66 -30.42 0.30
CA GLY A 249 1.84 -29.92 -0.80
C GLY A 249 1.83 -28.39 -0.93
N VAL A 250 2.60 -27.66 -0.07
CA VAL A 250 2.59 -26.20 -0.03
C VAL A 250 3.70 -25.63 -0.92
N TRP A 251 3.31 -24.81 -1.88
CA TRP A 251 4.21 -24.30 -2.91
C TRP A 251 4.14 -22.78 -3.03
N LEU A 252 5.25 -22.11 -2.71
CA LEU A 252 5.32 -20.64 -2.71
C LEU A 252 5.10 -20.01 -4.09
N TYR A 253 5.59 -20.64 -5.16
CA TYR A 253 5.51 -20.14 -6.55
C TYR A 253 4.66 -21.05 -7.45
N GLY A 254 4.03 -22.07 -6.88
CA GLY A 254 3.29 -23.09 -7.60
C GLY A 254 4.06 -24.41 -7.75
N GLY A 255 3.33 -25.51 -7.64
CA GLY A 255 3.88 -26.85 -7.53
C GLY A 255 3.62 -27.73 -8.75
N ASN A 256 3.31 -27.20 -9.93
CA ASN A 256 3.29 -27.99 -11.15
C ASN A 256 4.71 -28.13 -11.72
N LEU A 257 4.96 -29.23 -12.47
CA LEU A 257 6.27 -29.58 -12.97
C LEU A 257 6.96 -28.44 -13.75
N ALA A 258 6.21 -27.73 -14.57
CA ALA A 258 6.76 -26.61 -15.36
C ALA A 258 7.26 -25.47 -14.46
N THR A 259 6.49 -25.11 -13.44
CA THR A 259 6.86 -24.08 -12.47
C THR A 259 8.04 -24.50 -11.59
N VAL A 260 8.10 -25.77 -11.19
CA VAL A 260 9.24 -26.32 -10.43
C VAL A 260 10.50 -26.29 -11.28
N ALA A 261 10.43 -26.74 -12.53
CA ALA A 261 11.55 -26.69 -13.47
C ALA A 261 11.99 -25.23 -13.73
N GLU A 262 11.06 -24.31 -13.91
CA GLU A 262 11.32 -22.87 -14.05
C GLU A 262 12.04 -22.29 -12.83
N THR A 263 11.58 -22.68 -11.63
CA THR A 263 12.19 -22.27 -10.36
C THR A 263 13.64 -22.76 -10.24
N ILE A 264 13.92 -23.99 -10.64
CA ILE A 264 15.26 -24.55 -10.64
C ILE A 264 16.13 -23.87 -11.70
N ARG A 265 15.60 -23.66 -12.90
CA ARG A 265 16.32 -23.05 -14.02
C ARG A 265 16.81 -21.63 -13.71
N HIS A 266 15.91 -20.77 -13.24
CA HIS A 266 16.15 -19.34 -13.08
C HIS A 266 16.39 -18.91 -11.63
N GLY A 267 16.18 -19.80 -10.68
CA GLY A 267 16.22 -19.45 -9.26
C GLY A 267 15.02 -18.60 -8.82
N ARG A 268 15.03 -18.18 -7.58
CA ARG A 268 14.05 -17.26 -6.99
C ARG A 268 14.73 -16.24 -6.09
N ASN A 269 14.20 -15.03 -6.07
CA ASN A 269 14.71 -13.95 -5.25
C ASN A 269 13.53 -13.18 -4.65
N GLY A 270 13.06 -13.63 -3.49
CA GLY A 270 11.93 -13.05 -2.77
C GLY A 270 12.40 -12.00 -1.76
N VAL A 271 11.69 -10.88 -1.68
CA VAL A 271 11.96 -9.82 -0.71
C VAL A 271 10.67 -9.43 -0.01
N MET A 272 10.63 -9.61 1.31
CA MET A 272 9.67 -8.96 2.20
C MET A 272 10.38 -7.76 2.83
N PRO A 273 9.91 -6.52 2.63
CA PRO A 273 10.55 -5.34 3.21
C PRO A 273 10.43 -5.30 4.74
N ALA A 274 11.37 -4.62 5.40
CA ALA A 274 11.29 -4.32 6.83
C ALA A 274 10.20 -3.27 7.10
N TRP A 275 9.42 -3.46 8.16
CA TRP A 275 8.29 -2.61 8.51
C TRP A 275 8.46 -1.86 9.83
N GLN A 276 9.55 -2.11 10.57
CA GLN A 276 9.79 -1.51 11.89
C GLN A 276 9.69 0.02 11.88
N ASP A 277 10.37 0.68 10.94
CA ASP A 277 10.43 2.14 10.89
C ASP A 277 9.09 2.78 10.50
N ARG A 278 8.28 2.05 9.76
CA ARG A 278 6.98 2.52 9.27
C ARG A 278 5.85 2.27 10.26
N LEU A 279 5.83 1.12 10.90
CA LEU A 279 4.75 0.73 11.82
C LEU A 279 5.04 1.10 13.28
N GLY A 280 6.30 1.15 13.67
CA GLY A 280 6.70 1.16 15.07
C GLY A 280 6.56 -0.21 15.73
N SER A 281 7.11 -0.33 16.93
CA SER A 281 7.17 -1.64 17.63
C SER A 281 5.79 -2.16 18.03
N GLU A 282 4.89 -1.29 18.46
CA GLU A 282 3.56 -1.67 18.97
C GLU A 282 2.68 -2.20 17.84
N ASN A 283 2.55 -1.44 16.73
CA ASN A 283 1.78 -1.86 15.57
C ASN A 283 2.36 -3.12 14.91
N ALA A 284 3.69 -3.27 14.86
CA ALA A 284 4.34 -4.49 14.40
C ALA A 284 3.95 -5.71 15.26
N SER A 285 3.85 -5.53 16.60
CA SER A 285 3.41 -6.60 17.51
C SER A 285 1.93 -6.93 17.34
N LEU A 286 1.06 -5.95 17.10
CA LEU A 286 -0.36 -6.17 16.81
C LEU A 286 -0.57 -6.94 15.51
N VAL A 287 0.16 -6.58 14.45
CA VAL A 287 0.13 -7.32 13.18
C VAL A 287 0.67 -8.73 13.37
N ALA A 288 1.80 -8.90 14.09
CA ALA A 288 2.37 -10.22 14.36
C ALA A 288 1.40 -11.12 15.12
N ALA A 289 0.68 -10.57 16.10
CA ALA A 289 -0.33 -11.30 16.86
C ALA A 289 -1.52 -11.73 15.99
N TRP A 290 -1.98 -10.85 15.08
CA TRP A 290 -3.01 -11.21 14.14
C TRP A 290 -2.56 -12.32 13.18
N VAL A 291 -1.36 -12.21 12.59
CA VAL A 291 -0.78 -13.23 11.70
C VAL A 291 -0.61 -14.56 12.44
N TYR A 292 -0.10 -14.54 13.66
CA TYR A 292 0.03 -15.74 14.51
C TYR A 292 -1.31 -16.42 14.71
N ALA A 293 -2.36 -15.66 15.02
CA ALA A 293 -3.71 -16.19 15.25
C ALA A 293 -4.33 -16.87 14.00
N GLN A 294 -3.93 -16.46 12.77
CA GLN A 294 -4.46 -17.07 11.54
C GLN A 294 -4.03 -18.54 11.41
N SER A 295 -2.79 -18.87 11.76
CA SER A 295 -2.25 -20.24 11.69
C SER A 295 -2.42 -21.04 12.99
N HIS A 296 -2.85 -20.37 14.09
CA HIS A 296 -3.05 -20.97 15.41
C HIS A 296 -4.47 -20.71 15.94
N PRO A 297 -5.51 -21.34 15.35
CA PRO A 297 -6.92 -21.01 15.64
C PRO A 297 -7.35 -21.21 17.11
N GLY A 298 -6.56 -21.90 17.92
CA GLY A 298 -6.76 -22.01 19.37
C GLY A 298 -6.23 -20.83 20.20
N ALA A 299 -5.40 -19.97 19.63
CA ALA A 299 -4.81 -18.83 20.34
C ALA A 299 -5.84 -17.71 20.61
N ALA A 300 -6.81 -17.54 19.72
CA ALA A 300 -7.88 -16.52 19.85
C ALA A 300 -9.00 -16.91 20.83
N ALA A 301 -9.08 -18.20 21.20
CA ALA A 301 -10.02 -18.69 22.22
C ALA A 301 -9.34 -18.63 23.60
N GLY A 302 -9.21 -17.42 24.17
CA GLY A 302 -8.75 -17.25 25.53
C GLY A 302 -9.58 -18.14 26.49
N LYS A 303 -8.88 -18.96 27.30
CA LYS A 303 -9.45 -19.81 28.36
C LYS A 303 -10.26 -19.00 29.35
#